data_92540ccc3ba15a92762b18ca46c89c30
#
_entry.id   92540ccc3ba15a92762b18ca46c89c30
#
_cell.length_a   1.000
_cell.length_b   1.000
_cell.length_c   1.000
_cell.angle_alpha   90.00
_cell.angle_beta   90.00
_cell.angle_gamma   90.00
#
_symmetry.space_group_name_H-M   'P 1'
#
loop_
_entity.id
_entity.type
_entity.pdbx_description
1 polymer ?
#
loop_
_entity_poly.entity_id
_entity_poly.type
_entity_poly.pdbx_seq_one_letter_code
_entity_poly.pdbx_strand_id
1 'polypeptide(L)'
;MMGAGGAEHVEQMIAKLEQLKGLIDQVHNQIRNPEKTTFVCVCIPEFLSIYETERLVQELSKSEIDTHNVVVNQVLFPDKDAEDLVEWYKTAKGKLPMEAQDLIGKTIARKRMQDRYISQIFELYEDFHVTLMPLLDNEVRGGAALESFSKLLLCPDED
;
A
#
# COMPACT_ATOMS: atom_id res chain seq x y z
N MET A 1 -54.10 25.70 19.05
CA MET A 1 -53.74 25.32 17.67
C MET A 1 -52.24 25.25 17.55
N MET A 2 -51.68 24.18 18.03
CA MET A 2 -50.24 23.85 17.86
C MET A 2 -50.17 22.39 17.46
N GLY A 3 -49.85 22.07 16.23
CA GLY A 3 -49.73 20.65 15.94
C GLY A 3 -49.57 20.20 14.49
N ALA A 4 -50.07 20.90 13.50
CA ALA A 4 -50.01 20.41 12.12
C ALA A 4 -48.63 20.56 11.47
N GLY A 5 -47.95 21.72 11.65
CA GLY A 5 -46.65 21.97 11.04
C GLY A 5 -45.49 21.19 11.66
N GLY A 6 -45.61 20.74 12.92
CA GLY A 6 -44.59 19.91 13.57
C GLY A 6 -44.61 18.48 13.08
N ALA A 7 -45.76 17.90 12.86
CA ALA A 7 -45.89 16.53 12.36
C ALA A 7 -45.41 16.41 10.91
N GLU A 8 -45.76 17.36 10.07
CA GLU A 8 -45.32 17.40 8.66
C GLU A 8 -43.82 17.59 8.51
N HIS A 9 -43.18 18.37 9.39
CA HIS A 9 -41.76 18.55 9.42
C HIS A 9 -41.00 17.27 9.88
N VAL A 10 -41.55 16.56 10.85
CA VAL A 10 -41.03 15.27 11.32
C VAL A 10 -41.16 14.21 10.21
N GLU A 11 -42.27 14.13 9.52
CA GLU A 11 -42.48 13.19 8.39
C GLU A 11 -41.46 13.47 7.26
N GLN A 12 -41.21 14.73 6.93
CA GLN A 12 -40.20 15.11 5.93
C GLN A 12 -38.78 14.76 6.37
N MET A 13 -38.47 14.90 7.66
CA MET A 13 -37.18 14.45 8.20
C MET A 13 -37.03 12.93 8.13
N ILE A 14 -38.03 12.18 8.51
CA ILE A 14 -38.03 10.72 8.42
C ILE A 14 -37.84 10.27 6.98
N ALA A 15 -38.56 10.82 6.02
CA ALA A 15 -38.41 10.50 4.61
C ALA A 15 -36.98 10.77 4.08
N LYS A 16 -36.38 11.87 4.48
CA LYS A 16 -34.98 12.18 4.15
C LYS A 16 -33.98 11.18 4.77
N LEU A 17 -34.23 10.76 6.01
CA LEU A 17 -33.35 9.75 6.68
C LEU A 17 -33.53 8.37 6.02
N GLU A 18 -34.73 7.98 5.61
CA GLU A 18 -34.94 6.74 4.86
C GLU A 18 -34.26 6.76 3.49
N GLN A 19 -34.33 7.90 2.78
CA GLN A 19 -33.64 8.09 1.51
C GLN A 19 -32.11 8.01 1.69
N LEU A 20 -31.55 8.65 2.73
CA LEU A 20 -30.15 8.61 3.06
C LEU A 20 -29.71 7.18 3.41
N LYS A 21 -30.49 6.47 4.22
CA LYS A 21 -30.25 5.07 4.55
C LYS A 21 -30.20 4.21 3.28
N GLY A 22 -31.18 4.36 2.38
CA GLY A 22 -31.20 3.62 1.11
C GLY A 22 -29.95 3.88 0.25
N LEU A 23 -29.44 5.12 0.24
CA LEU A 23 -28.19 5.46 -0.46
C LEU A 23 -26.96 4.82 0.20
N ILE A 24 -26.88 4.86 1.53
CA ILE A 24 -25.80 4.23 2.28
C ILE A 24 -25.77 2.71 2.04
N ASP A 25 -26.93 2.06 2.05
CA ASP A 25 -27.06 0.63 1.79
C ASP A 25 -26.59 0.28 0.36
N GLN A 26 -26.89 1.11 -0.63
CA GLN A 26 -26.41 0.92 -2.01
C GLN A 26 -24.88 1.05 -2.10
N VAL A 27 -24.28 2.07 -1.48
CA VAL A 27 -22.83 2.26 -1.44
C VAL A 27 -22.15 1.08 -0.74
N HIS A 28 -22.70 0.65 0.40
CA HIS A 28 -22.19 -0.48 1.16
C HIS A 28 -22.19 -1.78 0.34
N ASN A 29 -23.31 -2.07 -0.34
CA ASN A 29 -23.42 -3.23 -1.21
C ASN A 29 -22.45 -3.17 -2.42
N GLN A 30 -22.16 -1.98 -2.93
CA GLN A 30 -21.21 -1.82 -4.01
C GLN A 30 -19.77 -2.07 -3.55
N ILE A 31 -19.40 -1.54 -2.38
CA ILE A 31 -18.04 -1.70 -1.82
C ILE A 31 -17.77 -3.16 -1.46
N ARG A 32 -18.76 -3.90 -0.99
CA ARG A 32 -18.65 -5.33 -0.66
C ARG A 32 -18.67 -6.27 -1.86
N ASN A 33 -19.09 -5.80 -3.02
CA ASN A 33 -19.14 -6.63 -4.21
C ASN A 33 -17.76 -6.74 -4.86
N PRO A 34 -17.07 -7.91 -4.79
CA PRO A 34 -15.72 -8.08 -5.33
C PRO A 34 -15.65 -7.96 -6.85
N GLU A 35 -16.78 -8.12 -7.58
CA GLU A 35 -16.83 -7.89 -9.02
C GLU A 35 -16.83 -6.39 -9.40
N LYS A 36 -17.11 -5.52 -8.42
CA LYS A 36 -17.23 -4.07 -8.65
C LYS A 36 -16.17 -3.26 -7.93
N THR A 37 -15.66 -3.77 -6.81
CA THR A 37 -14.75 -3.02 -5.94
C THR A 37 -13.76 -3.99 -5.32
N THR A 38 -12.48 -3.67 -5.40
CA THR A 38 -11.41 -4.29 -4.64
C THR A 38 -10.53 -3.20 -4.01
N PHE A 39 -9.89 -3.51 -2.90
CA PHE A 39 -8.91 -2.64 -2.28
C PHE A 39 -7.51 -3.13 -2.58
N VAL A 40 -6.62 -2.21 -2.93
CA VAL A 40 -5.19 -2.46 -3.07
C VAL A 40 -4.50 -1.77 -1.90
N CYS A 41 -3.89 -2.56 -1.01
CA CYS A 41 -3.14 -2.01 0.11
C CYS A 41 -1.75 -1.59 -0.35
N VAL A 42 -1.37 -0.35 -0.08
CA VAL A 42 -0.03 0.16 -0.40
C VAL A 42 0.72 0.41 0.90
N CYS A 43 1.87 -0.22 1.06
CA CYS A 43 2.75 -0.06 2.23
C CYS A 43 4.20 0.20 1.80
N ILE A 44 5.05 0.49 2.78
CA ILE A 44 6.50 0.50 2.62
C ILE A 44 7.10 -0.56 3.55
N PRO A 45 8.29 -1.11 3.25
CA PRO A 45 8.88 -2.19 4.05
C PRO A 45 9.51 -1.63 5.34
N GLU A 46 8.65 -1.16 6.24
CA GLU A 46 8.95 -0.63 7.57
C GLU A 46 7.94 -1.11 8.60
N PHE A 47 8.38 -1.30 9.83
CA PHE A 47 7.58 -1.87 10.92
C PHE A 47 6.18 -1.26 11.05
N LEU A 48 6.10 0.06 11.22
CA LEU A 48 4.81 0.73 11.45
C LEU A 48 3.88 0.62 10.24
N SER A 49 4.43 0.72 9.03
CA SER A 49 3.64 0.62 7.81
C SER A 49 3.04 -0.78 7.65
N ILE A 50 3.80 -1.82 7.91
CA ILE A 50 3.33 -3.22 7.83
C ILE A 50 2.28 -3.47 8.90
N TYR A 51 2.52 -3.03 10.13
CA TYR A 51 1.57 -3.19 11.24
C TYR A 51 0.22 -2.52 10.95
N GLU A 52 0.23 -1.29 10.43
CA GLU A 52 -1.02 -0.61 10.06
C GLU A 52 -1.70 -1.25 8.84
N THR A 53 -0.91 -1.78 7.89
CA THR A 53 -1.45 -2.52 6.75
C THR A 53 -2.14 -3.81 7.20
N GLU A 54 -1.55 -4.56 8.13
CA GLU A 54 -2.17 -5.75 8.71
C GLU A 54 -3.51 -5.41 9.39
N ARG A 55 -3.53 -4.34 10.19
CA ARG A 55 -4.77 -3.86 10.81
C ARG A 55 -5.83 -3.47 9.78
N LEU A 56 -5.42 -2.77 8.71
CA LEU A 56 -6.33 -2.39 7.62
C LEU A 56 -6.92 -3.63 6.94
N VAL A 57 -6.09 -4.61 6.56
CA VAL A 57 -6.54 -5.87 5.94
C VAL A 57 -7.51 -6.60 6.85
N GLN A 58 -7.25 -6.68 8.16
CA GLN A 58 -8.16 -7.29 9.12
C GLN A 58 -9.51 -6.56 9.21
N GLU A 59 -9.53 -5.23 9.18
CA GLU A 59 -10.78 -4.45 9.21
C GLU A 59 -11.57 -4.58 7.89
N LEU A 60 -10.87 -4.60 6.74
CA LEU A 60 -11.50 -4.86 5.44
C LEU A 60 -12.14 -6.25 5.42
N SER A 61 -11.43 -7.28 5.87
CA SER A 61 -11.93 -8.65 5.97
C SER A 61 -13.15 -8.77 6.89
N LYS A 62 -13.13 -8.15 8.08
CA LYS A 62 -14.29 -8.09 8.98
C LYS A 62 -15.50 -7.41 8.37
N SER A 63 -15.25 -6.44 7.49
CA SER A 63 -16.29 -5.70 6.77
C SER A 63 -16.76 -6.41 5.50
N GLU A 64 -16.23 -7.60 5.21
CA GLU A 64 -16.49 -8.38 3.99
C GLU A 64 -16.13 -7.59 2.70
N ILE A 65 -15.04 -6.82 2.76
CA ILE A 65 -14.54 -6.02 1.65
C ILE A 65 -13.35 -6.74 1.03
N ASP A 66 -13.36 -6.94 -0.28
CA ASP A 66 -12.31 -7.61 -1.02
C ASP A 66 -10.99 -6.85 -0.99
N THR A 67 -9.92 -7.55 -0.62
CA THR A 67 -8.54 -7.06 -0.67
C THR A 67 -7.59 -8.25 -0.79
N HIS A 68 -7.02 -8.45 -1.98
CA HIS A 68 -6.08 -9.55 -2.29
C HIS A 68 -4.79 -9.03 -2.93
N ASN A 69 -4.58 -7.70 -2.94
CA ASN A 69 -3.42 -7.07 -3.55
C ASN A 69 -2.69 -6.17 -2.56
N VAL A 70 -1.39 -6.39 -2.44
CA VAL A 70 -0.49 -5.55 -1.63
C VAL A 70 0.63 -5.02 -2.52
N VAL A 71 0.81 -3.71 -2.52
CA VAL A 71 1.93 -3.04 -3.20
C VAL A 71 2.92 -2.57 -2.14
N VAL A 72 4.11 -3.13 -2.15
CA VAL A 72 5.22 -2.73 -1.29
C VAL A 72 6.04 -1.69 -2.04
N ASN A 73 5.88 -0.43 -1.68
CA ASN A 73 6.50 0.71 -2.35
C ASN A 73 7.83 1.10 -1.70
N GLN A 74 8.66 1.86 -2.41
CA GLN A 74 9.94 2.38 -1.94
C GLN A 74 10.96 1.28 -1.58
N VAL A 75 10.98 0.20 -2.33
CA VAL A 75 11.96 -0.88 -2.16
C VAL A 75 13.29 -0.46 -2.75
N LEU A 76 14.35 -0.57 -1.98
CA LEU A 76 15.72 -0.37 -2.46
C LEU A 76 16.18 -1.61 -3.23
N PHE A 77 16.56 -1.44 -4.49
CA PHE A 77 17.11 -2.53 -5.31
C PHE A 77 16.27 -3.82 -5.24
N PRO A 78 15.04 -3.83 -5.78
CA PRO A 78 14.14 -4.98 -5.67
C PRO A 78 14.71 -6.26 -6.28
N ASP A 79 15.61 -6.12 -7.26
CA ASP A 79 16.33 -7.17 -8.00
C ASP A 79 17.59 -7.69 -7.29
N LYS A 80 17.98 -7.14 -6.12
CA LYS A 80 19.20 -7.50 -5.40
C LYS A 80 18.97 -7.68 -3.91
N ASP A 81 19.54 -8.72 -3.36
CA ASP A 81 19.58 -8.96 -1.92
C ASP A 81 20.64 -8.09 -1.22
N ALA A 82 20.48 -7.88 0.08
CA ALA A 82 21.45 -7.13 0.87
C ALA A 82 22.83 -7.82 0.90
N GLU A 83 22.87 -9.13 0.83
CA GLU A 83 24.08 -9.94 0.81
C GLU A 83 24.92 -9.69 -0.43
N ASP A 84 24.32 -9.56 -1.60
CA ASP A 84 24.97 -9.19 -2.86
C ASP A 84 25.65 -7.83 -2.75
N LEU A 85 24.95 -6.85 -2.16
CA LEU A 85 25.51 -5.51 -1.92
C LEU A 85 26.68 -5.54 -0.91
N VAL A 86 26.58 -6.39 0.11
CA VAL A 86 27.68 -6.59 1.09
C VAL A 86 28.91 -7.18 0.44
N GLU A 87 28.74 -8.19 -0.41
CA GLU A 87 29.86 -8.83 -1.10
C GLU A 87 30.55 -7.85 -2.05
N TRP A 88 29.79 -7.14 -2.85
CA TRP A 88 30.32 -6.05 -3.67
C TRP A 88 31.06 -5.01 -2.82
N TYR A 89 30.46 -4.56 -1.70
CA TYR A 89 31.08 -3.54 -0.84
C TYR A 89 32.39 -4.01 -0.22
N LYS A 90 32.50 -5.27 0.19
CA LYS A 90 33.78 -5.83 0.71
C LYS A 90 34.92 -5.65 -0.28
N THR A 91 34.66 -5.82 -1.57
CA THR A 91 35.65 -5.66 -2.63
C THR A 91 36.02 -4.21 -2.93
N ALA A 92 35.04 -3.30 -2.80
CA ALA A 92 35.15 -1.88 -3.15
C ALA A 92 35.69 -1.02 -1.99
N LYS A 93 35.47 -1.44 -0.72
CA LYS A 93 35.65 -0.63 0.49
C LYS A 93 37.03 0.06 0.56
N GLY A 94 38.12 -0.65 0.25
CA GLY A 94 39.48 -0.12 0.34
C GLY A 94 39.78 0.99 -0.68
N LYS A 95 38.92 1.21 -1.69
CA LYS A 95 39.09 2.22 -2.73
C LYS A 95 38.18 3.43 -2.54
N LEU A 96 37.29 3.41 -1.54
CA LEU A 96 36.28 4.42 -1.32
C LEU A 96 36.70 5.41 -0.22
N PRO A 97 36.35 6.72 -0.38
CA PRO A 97 36.47 7.69 0.71
C PRO A 97 35.62 7.29 1.92
N MET A 98 35.97 7.79 3.11
CA MET A 98 35.31 7.43 4.37
C MET A 98 33.83 7.78 4.37
N GLU A 99 33.49 8.92 3.80
CA GLU A 99 32.10 9.41 3.66
C GLU A 99 31.28 8.46 2.78
N ALA A 100 31.84 7.99 1.67
CA ALA A 100 31.19 7.02 0.79
C ALA A 100 30.99 5.67 1.48
N GLN A 101 31.97 5.23 2.30
CA GLN A 101 31.85 4.01 3.08
C GLN A 101 30.69 4.09 4.09
N ASP A 102 30.50 5.23 4.77
CA ASP A 102 29.40 5.45 5.71
C ASP A 102 28.04 5.42 5.01
N LEU A 103 27.92 6.12 3.86
CA LEU A 103 26.68 6.12 3.06
C LEU A 103 26.30 4.73 2.58
N ILE A 104 27.24 3.99 2.00
CA ILE A 104 26.99 2.63 1.52
C ILE A 104 26.66 1.70 2.69
N GLY A 105 27.35 1.83 3.82
CA GLY A 105 27.05 1.08 5.03
C GLY A 105 25.62 1.28 5.53
N LYS A 106 25.12 2.52 5.52
CA LYS A 106 23.74 2.87 5.88
C LYS A 106 22.74 2.32 4.86
N THR A 107 23.05 2.39 3.57
CA THR A 107 22.21 1.83 2.50
C THR A 107 22.06 0.31 2.64
N ILE A 108 23.16 -0.40 2.88
CA ILE A 108 23.14 -1.85 3.13
C ILE A 108 22.31 -2.19 4.38
N ALA A 109 22.50 -1.43 5.47
CA ALA A 109 21.71 -1.64 6.69
C ALA A 109 20.22 -1.43 6.45
N ARG A 110 19.86 -0.40 5.66
CA ARG A 110 18.48 -0.14 5.26
C ARG A 110 17.90 -1.27 4.40
N LYS A 111 18.67 -1.74 3.39
CA LYS A 111 18.28 -2.85 2.53
C LYS A 111 18.01 -4.12 3.34
N ARG A 112 18.91 -4.50 4.27
CA ARG A 112 18.70 -5.65 5.16
C ARG A 112 17.44 -5.57 6.00
N MET A 113 17.13 -4.36 6.47
CA MET A 113 15.89 -4.12 7.21
C MET A 113 14.68 -4.32 6.31
N GLN A 114 14.71 -3.77 5.09
CA GLN A 114 13.64 -3.93 4.12
C GLN A 114 13.45 -5.39 3.72
N ASP A 115 14.52 -6.13 3.41
CA ASP A 115 14.44 -7.56 3.03
C ASP A 115 13.76 -8.40 4.11
N ARG A 116 14.07 -8.14 5.39
CA ARG A 116 13.40 -8.80 6.51
C ARG A 116 11.90 -8.52 6.51
N TYR A 117 11.49 -7.28 6.30
CA TYR A 117 10.08 -6.92 6.29
C TYR A 117 9.36 -7.41 5.05
N ILE A 118 10.03 -7.44 3.90
CA ILE A 118 9.49 -8.02 2.66
C ILE A 118 9.24 -9.52 2.85
N SER A 119 10.19 -10.26 3.44
CA SER A 119 9.99 -11.68 3.79
C SER A 119 8.79 -11.89 4.69
N GLN A 120 8.62 -11.04 5.72
CA GLN A 120 7.44 -11.10 6.60
C GLN A 120 6.14 -10.81 5.85
N ILE A 121 6.14 -9.88 4.88
CA ILE A 121 4.96 -9.59 4.05
C ILE A 121 4.59 -10.82 3.23
N PHE A 122 5.54 -11.47 2.58
CA PHE A 122 5.27 -12.69 1.81
C PHE A 122 4.77 -13.85 2.69
N GLU A 123 5.28 -13.99 3.92
CA GLU A 123 4.79 -14.98 4.90
C GLU A 123 3.37 -14.67 5.39
N LEU A 124 3.05 -13.39 5.65
CA LEU A 124 1.73 -12.98 6.15
C LEU A 124 0.64 -13.01 5.07
N TYR A 125 1.02 -12.82 3.81
CA TYR A 125 0.12 -12.64 2.68
C TYR A 125 0.34 -13.67 1.58
N GLU A 126 0.49 -14.96 1.96
CA GLU A 126 0.72 -16.07 1.01
C GLU A 126 -0.36 -16.16 -0.09
N ASP A 127 -1.61 -15.85 0.26
CA ASP A 127 -2.76 -15.89 -0.66
C ASP A 127 -2.97 -14.56 -1.42
N PHE A 128 -2.12 -13.56 -1.19
CA PHE A 128 -2.24 -12.24 -1.82
C PHE A 128 -1.27 -12.10 -2.99
N HIS A 129 -1.68 -11.28 -3.95
CA HIS A 129 -0.74 -10.79 -4.96
C HIS A 129 0.09 -9.65 -4.36
N VAL A 130 1.39 -9.89 -4.16
CA VAL A 130 2.33 -8.91 -3.62
C VAL A 130 3.22 -8.38 -4.75
N THR A 131 3.21 -7.06 -4.97
CA THR A 131 4.05 -6.39 -5.97
C THR A 131 5.07 -5.50 -5.27
N LEU A 132 6.34 -5.63 -5.63
CA LEU A 132 7.43 -4.77 -5.13
C LEU A 132 7.64 -3.60 -6.11
N MET A 133 7.65 -2.38 -5.59
CA MET A 133 7.86 -1.16 -6.38
C MET A 133 9.16 -0.47 -5.95
N PRO A 134 10.06 -0.15 -6.90
CA PRO A 134 11.35 0.42 -6.58
C PRO A 134 11.24 1.85 -6.04
N LEU A 135 12.19 2.22 -5.17
CA LEU A 135 12.47 3.61 -4.87
C LEU A 135 13.26 4.21 -6.03
N LEU A 136 12.63 5.11 -6.77
CA LEU A 136 13.27 5.80 -7.89
C LEU A 136 14.13 6.98 -7.42
N ASP A 137 15.15 7.34 -8.22
CA ASP A 137 16.03 8.48 -7.94
C ASP A 137 15.31 9.83 -7.98
N ASN A 138 14.25 9.91 -8.77
CA ASN A 138 13.47 11.12 -8.97
C ASN A 138 12.04 10.94 -8.48
N GLU A 139 11.44 12.04 -8.02
CA GLU A 139 10.04 12.06 -7.65
C GLU A 139 9.14 11.86 -8.88
N VAL A 140 8.17 10.95 -8.77
CA VAL A 140 7.22 10.64 -9.86
C VAL A 140 6.15 11.73 -9.91
N ARG A 141 6.27 12.66 -10.89
CA ARG A 141 5.33 13.77 -11.10
C ARG A 141 4.96 13.93 -12.57
N GLY A 142 3.68 14.27 -12.78
CA GLY A 142 3.14 14.51 -14.12
C GLY A 142 2.83 13.24 -14.91
N GLY A 143 2.07 13.39 -16.01
CA GLY A 143 1.49 12.26 -16.73
C GLY A 143 2.53 11.28 -17.28
N ALA A 144 3.60 11.77 -17.88
CA ALA A 144 4.62 10.90 -18.49
C ALA A 144 5.40 10.07 -17.45
N ALA A 145 5.75 10.68 -16.28
CA ALA A 145 6.43 9.95 -15.22
C ALA A 145 5.50 8.92 -14.54
N LEU A 146 4.22 9.26 -14.34
CA LEU A 146 3.22 8.33 -13.83
C LEU A 146 2.96 7.18 -14.81
N GLU A 147 2.92 7.45 -16.10
CA GLU A 147 2.77 6.40 -17.12
C GLU A 147 3.96 5.44 -17.12
N SER A 148 5.19 5.95 -17.02
CA SER A 148 6.38 5.11 -16.92
C SER A 148 6.38 4.29 -15.63
N PHE A 149 6.03 4.89 -14.50
CA PHE A 149 5.95 4.21 -13.21
C PHE A 149 4.86 3.14 -13.18
N SER A 150 3.72 3.38 -13.85
CA SER A 150 2.62 2.41 -13.89
C SER A 150 2.98 1.11 -14.63
N LYS A 151 3.95 1.15 -15.56
CA LYS A 151 4.43 -0.06 -16.24
C LYS A 151 5.07 -1.05 -15.30
N LEU A 152 5.76 -0.57 -14.26
CA LEU A 152 6.35 -1.40 -13.22
C LEU A 152 5.31 -2.16 -12.38
N LEU A 153 4.05 -1.67 -12.31
CA LEU A 153 2.95 -2.39 -11.68
C LEU A 153 2.42 -3.56 -12.53
N LEU A 154 2.59 -3.48 -13.85
CA LEU A 154 2.09 -4.48 -14.78
C LEU A 154 3.10 -5.60 -15.05
N CYS A 155 4.39 -5.24 -15.09
CA CYS A 155 5.51 -6.14 -15.35
C CYS A 155 6.65 -5.80 -14.38
N PRO A 156 6.58 -6.26 -13.11
CA PRO A 156 7.62 -5.95 -12.11
C PRO A 156 8.98 -6.60 -12.40
N ASP A 157 9.05 -7.57 -13.32
CA ASP A 157 10.25 -8.38 -13.60
C ASP A 157 10.88 -8.12 -14.99
N GLU A 158 10.48 -7.08 -15.72
CA GLU A 158 11.00 -6.78 -17.07
C GLU A 158 11.92 -5.55 -17.12
N ASP A 159 12.99 -5.46 -16.28
CA ASP A 159 14.13 -4.55 -16.53
C ASP A 159 15.47 -5.17 -16.14
#